data_328aeb1a9549d87a2a7f67580c8c67a1
#
_entry.id   328aeb1a9549d87a2a7f67580c8c67a1
#
_cell.length_a   1.000
_cell.length_b   1.000
_cell.length_c   1.000
_cell.angle_alpha   90.00
_cell.angle_beta   90.00
_cell.angle_gamma   90.00
#
_symmetry.space_group_name_H-M   'P 1'
#
loop_
_entity.id
_entity.type
_entity.pdbx_description
1 polymer ?
#
loop_
_entity_poly.entity_id
_entity_poly.type
_entity_poly.pdbx_seq_one_letter_code
_entity_poly.pdbx_strand_id
1 'polypeptide(L)'
;MKIVGRRQSHLFAAVIKTALAIIISLVILALQIAFYAVLLLGIYNLWFLRIFTEVLGILVVLGLYRRDINSSYKLSWTIFILALPFAGVVFYFTFGGGRNVPKRKAEKINGYLKTKAVSGEEHKGLYSADPRGAMLVNSVRNNSFYDVYRHTNTEFFPDVAEKHRRMLKDIEDAKEYVYLEYFIISDGKVLDSVIDVLERKGKEGVKIKFIYDDIGSKKCLKRKTKKRIAAIENLELCVYEPMSLVINPRINYRDHRKITVVDGKVGYTGGDNLADEYTGEKIRFGHWRDNAVRITGDAVYALELMFSEIWFMSTGETLKLRDFVSDASASGFGYVLPFGDGPTNPLNPAYHLFESLTVAAEKYLYISTPYLIIDNSFINMIQLAAKSGVDVRILVPHIPDKKLIFAMTRGHYGDILKAGGKIYEYTPGFNHAKNIIVDDKYAFIGTVNCDYRSMLLHFECGTLIMHDPSVDKMRDDFLSAVAQSEEITLEKWENRPFLTKLSELLLAVIAPLL
;
A
#
# COMPACT_ATOMS: atom_id res chain seq x y z
N MET A 1 18.09 -7.34 -34.57
CA MET A 1 17.75 -8.78 -34.49
C MET A 1 18.34 -9.56 -33.30
N LYS A 2 19.39 -9.10 -32.61
CA LYS A 2 20.00 -9.79 -31.44
C LYS A 2 19.27 -9.65 -30.09
N ILE A 3 18.35 -8.69 -29.94
CA ILE A 3 17.62 -8.42 -28.69
C ILE A 3 16.36 -9.33 -28.54
N VAL A 4 15.77 -9.76 -29.65
CA VAL A 4 14.54 -10.58 -29.65
C VAL A 4 14.82 -12.04 -29.22
N GLY A 5 15.97 -12.60 -29.57
CA GLY A 5 16.32 -13.98 -29.25
C GLY A 5 16.61 -14.22 -27.75
N ARG A 6 17.21 -13.27 -27.04
CA ARG A 6 17.45 -13.37 -25.59
C ARG A 6 16.14 -13.28 -24.77
N ARG A 7 15.14 -12.51 -25.21
CA ARG A 7 13.84 -12.39 -24.53
C ARG A 7 13.00 -13.67 -24.59
N GLN A 8 13.03 -14.40 -25.72
CA GLN A 8 12.27 -15.67 -25.84
C GLN A 8 12.89 -16.78 -24.97
N SER A 9 14.20 -16.88 -24.88
CA SER A 9 14.86 -17.86 -24.01
C SER A 9 14.63 -17.59 -22.52
N HIS A 10 14.59 -16.33 -22.10
CA HIS A 10 14.26 -15.96 -20.72
C HIS A 10 12.77 -16.21 -20.40
N LEU A 11 11.86 -16.00 -21.36
CA LEU A 11 10.42 -16.27 -21.19
C LEU A 11 10.16 -17.78 -21.04
N PHE A 12 10.80 -18.61 -21.87
CA PHE A 12 10.68 -20.08 -21.83
C PHE A 12 11.30 -20.65 -20.55
N ALA A 13 12.48 -20.18 -20.15
CA ALA A 13 13.10 -20.56 -18.88
C ALA A 13 12.27 -20.15 -17.67
N ALA A 14 11.59 -19.02 -17.76
CA ALA A 14 10.69 -18.54 -16.72
C ALA A 14 9.42 -19.42 -16.62
N VAL A 15 8.79 -19.83 -17.74
CA VAL A 15 7.63 -20.75 -17.77
C VAL A 15 7.98 -22.09 -17.10
N ILE A 16 9.13 -22.66 -17.47
CA ILE A 16 9.59 -23.93 -16.88
C ILE A 16 9.82 -23.83 -15.38
N LYS A 17 10.42 -22.74 -14.91
CA LYS A 17 10.71 -22.54 -13.49
C LYS A 17 9.46 -22.44 -12.61
N THR A 18 8.31 -21.87 -13.10
CA THR A 18 7.05 -21.82 -12.31
C THR A 18 6.29 -23.12 -12.36
N ALA A 19 6.20 -23.71 -13.53
CA ALA A 19 5.64 -25.05 -13.58
C ALA A 19 6.37 -25.97 -12.61
N LEU A 20 7.70 -25.87 -12.58
CA LEU A 20 8.55 -26.62 -11.63
C LEU A 20 8.25 -26.24 -10.18
N ALA A 21 8.08 -24.97 -9.88
CA ALA A 21 7.83 -24.51 -8.52
C ALA A 21 6.41 -24.88 -8.02
N ILE A 22 5.39 -24.79 -8.88
CA ILE A 22 4.05 -25.32 -8.57
C ILE A 22 4.10 -26.83 -8.35
N ILE A 23 4.79 -27.55 -9.23
CA ILE A 23 4.98 -29.00 -9.08
C ILE A 23 5.69 -29.33 -7.77
N ILE A 24 6.76 -28.61 -7.44
CA ILE A 24 7.48 -28.80 -6.16
C ILE A 24 6.55 -28.54 -4.97
N SER A 25 5.76 -27.48 -4.98
CA SER A 25 4.82 -27.16 -3.89
C SER A 25 3.73 -28.24 -3.76
N LEU A 26 3.19 -28.73 -4.86
CA LEU A 26 2.22 -29.82 -4.86
C LEU A 26 2.84 -31.14 -4.40
N VAL A 27 4.08 -31.41 -4.79
CA VAL A 27 4.84 -32.59 -4.32
C VAL A 27 5.11 -32.51 -2.81
N ILE A 28 5.51 -31.35 -2.29
CA ILE A 28 5.71 -31.16 -0.85
C ILE A 28 4.39 -31.39 -0.07
N LEU A 29 3.29 -30.86 -0.58
CA LEU A 29 1.97 -31.07 0.04
C LEU A 29 1.55 -32.54 -0.04
N ALA A 30 1.73 -33.19 -1.19
CA ALA A 30 1.46 -34.61 -1.36
C ALA A 30 2.32 -35.48 -0.46
N LEU A 31 3.61 -35.17 -0.30
CA LEU A 31 4.51 -35.86 0.62
C LEU A 31 4.06 -35.67 2.08
N GLN A 32 3.57 -34.49 2.46
CA GLN A 32 3.03 -34.25 3.79
C GLN A 32 1.76 -35.08 4.03
N ILE A 33 0.85 -35.11 3.06
CA ILE A 33 -0.39 -35.92 3.14
C ILE A 33 -0.02 -37.41 3.20
N ALA A 34 0.89 -37.88 2.34
CA ALA A 34 1.37 -39.25 2.37
C ALA A 34 2.05 -39.60 3.69
N PHE A 35 2.85 -38.69 4.24
CA PHE A 35 3.49 -38.85 5.55
C PHE A 35 2.45 -39.06 6.66
N TYR A 36 1.38 -38.24 6.72
CA TYR A 36 0.31 -38.44 7.70
C TYR A 36 -0.51 -39.69 7.42
N ALA A 37 -0.80 -40.03 6.16
CA ALA A 37 -1.48 -41.27 5.80
C ALA A 37 -0.69 -42.51 6.24
N VAL A 38 0.61 -42.52 6.03
CA VAL A 38 1.52 -43.60 6.49
C VAL A 38 1.53 -43.70 8.01
N LEU A 39 1.51 -42.55 8.74
CA LEU A 39 1.43 -42.56 10.20
C LEU A 39 0.07 -43.09 10.72
N LEU A 40 -1.05 -42.74 10.05
CA LEU A 40 -2.39 -43.18 10.38
C LEU A 40 -2.58 -44.68 10.07
N LEU A 41 -1.95 -45.19 9.01
CA LEU A 41 -2.03 -46.61 8.63
C LEU A 41 -1.10 -47.52 9.44
N GLY A 42 -0.43 -47.00 10.47
CA GLY A 42 0.30 -47.83 11.46
C GLY A 42 1.63 -48.41 10.95
N ILE A 43 2.27 -47.80 9.96
CA ILE A 43 3.64 -48.20 9.58
C ILE A 43 4.60 -47.65 10.62
N TYR A 44 4.82 -48.43 11.67
CA TYR A 44 5.50 -48.10 12.92
C TYR A 44 6.99 -47.69 12.78
N ASN A 45 7.61 -47.88 11.66
CA ASN A 45 9.06 -47.67 11.50
C ASN A 45 9.48 -46.22 11.21
N LEU A 46 8.53 -45.25 11.12
CA LEU A 46 8.83 -43.84 10.79
C LEU A 46 8.62 -42.87 11.96
N TRP A 47 8.44 -43.38 13.20
CA TRP A 47 8.20 -42.53 14.38
C TRP A 47 9.34 -41.52 14.63
N PHE A 48 10.59 -41.91 14.32
CA PHE A 48 11.78 -41.04 14.44
C PHE A 48 11.69 -39.83 13.48
N LEU A 49 11.17 -40.04 12.26
CA LEU A 49 11.01 -38.95 11.28
C LEU A 49 9.93 -37.96 11.74
N ARG A 50 8.87 -38.45 12.37
CA ARG A 50 7.84 -37.60 12.99
C ARG A 50 8.45 -36.75 14.11
N ILE A 51 9.15 -37.36 15.07
CA ILE A 51 9.79 -36.64 16.17
C ILE A 51 10.80 -35.63 15.61
N PHE A 52 11.60 -36.02 14.61
CA PHE A 52 12.55 -35.11 13.97
C PHE A 52 11.87 -33.87 13.36
N THR A 53 10.77 -34.04 12.62
CA THR A 53 10.05 -32.91 12.01
C THR A 53 9.34 -32.03 13.04
N GLU A 54 8.81 -32.63 14.12
CA GLU A 54 8.19 -31.89 15.24
C GLU A 54 9.26 -31.07 15.99
N VAL A 55 10.40 -31.66 16.32
CA VAL A 55 11.52 -30.95 16.98
C VAL A 55 12.04 -29.83 16.08
N LEU A 56 12.23 -30.10 14.78
CA LEU A 56 12.63 -29.08 13.81
C LEU A 56 11.61 -27.94 13.75
N GLY A 57 10.31 -28.24 13.73
CA GLY A 57 9.23 -27.25 13.77
C GLY A 57 9.32 -26.37 15.01
N ILE A 58 9.51 -26.97 16.19
CA ILE A 58 9.68 -26.23 17.46
C ILE A 58 10.91 -25.32 17.39
N LEU A 59 12.05 -25.81 16.90
CA LEU A 59 13.28 -25.00 16.76
C LEU A 59 13.07 -23.82 15.82
N VAL A 60 12.36 -24.00 14.70
CA VAL A 60 12.02 -22.93 13.77
C VAL A 60 11.09 -21.90 14.42
N VAL A 61 10.10 -22.34 15.19
CA VAL A 61 9.20 -21.46 15.96
C VAL A 61 9.98 -20.65 17.00
N LEU A 62 10.89 -21.28 17.76
CA LEU A 62 11.76 -20.55 18.70
C LEU A 62 12.64 -19.52 17.98
N GLY A 63 13.17 -19.86 16.80
CA GLY A 63 13.91 -18.93 15.95
C GLY A 63 13.04 -17.78 15.44
N LEU A 64 11.76 -18.04 15.13
CA LEU A 64 10.79 -17.04 14.70
C LEU A 64 10.50 -16.02 15.83
N TYR A 65 10.35 -16.47 17.07
CA TYR A 65 10.09 -15.59 18.21
C TYR A 65 11.25 -14.65 18.55
N ARG A 66 12.49 -15.01 18.19
CA ARG A 66 13.66 -14.11 18.35
C ARG A 66 13.71 -12.97 17.33
N ARG A 67 12.92 -13.04 16.25
CA ARG A 67 12.88 -11.98 15.23
C ARG A 67 12.01 -10.81 15.70
N ASP A 68 12.44 -9.60 15.38
CA ASP A 68 11.63 -8.39 15.57
C ASP A 68 10.70 -8.19 14.36
N ILE A 69 9.54 -8.85 14.41
CA ILE A 69 8.48 -8.80 13.40
C ILE A 69 7.13 -8.84 14.09
N ASN A 70 6.08 -8.47 13.38
CA ASN A 70 4.71 -8.39 13.88
C ASN A 70 4.25 -9.68 14.59
N SER A 71 3.63 -9.54 15.78
CA SER A 71 3.25 -10.67 16.63
C SER A 71 2.16 -11.56 16.02
N SER A 72 1.22 -10.97 15.29
CA SER A 72 0.17 -11.73 14.59
C SER A 72 0.76 -12.60 13.49
N TYR A 73 1.77 -12.09 12.78
CA TYR A 73 2.51 -12.84 11.77
C TYR A 73 3.27 -14.03 12.39
N LYS A 74 3.91 -13.82 13.56
CA LYS A 74 4.54 -14.92 14.33
C LYS A 74 3.54 -15.99 14.70
N LEU A 75 2.36 -15.58 15.23
CA LEU A 75 1.31 -16.51 15.66
C LEU A 75 0.80 -17.36 14.50
N SER A 76 0.49 -16.73 13.34
CA SER A 76 0.00 -17.45 12.17
C SER A 76 1.00 -18.49 11.67
N TRP A 77 2.30 -18.13 11.56
CA TRP A 77 3.34 -19.10 11.20
C TRP A 77 3.54 -20.18 12.24
N THR A 78 3.44 -19.85 13.53
CA THR A 78 3.53 -20.84 14.61
C THR A 78 2.44 -21.90 14.46
N ILE A 79 1.17 -21.46 14.29
CA ILE A 79 0.05 -22.37 14.09
C ILE A 79 0.29 -23.25 12.85
N PHE A 80 0.71 -22.64 11.72
CA PHE A 80 0.94 -23.36 10.48
C PHE A 80 2.08 -24.38 10.57
N ILE A 81 3.22 -24.00 11.20
CA ILE A 81 4.38 -24.87 11.38
C ILE A 81 4.04 -26.03 12.33
N LEU A 82 3.34 -25.79 13.44
CA LEU A 82 3.00 -26.83 14.39
C LEU A 82 1.90 -27.77 13.89
N ALA A 83 0.94 -27.25 13.11
CA ALA A 83 -0.10 -28.08 12.49
C ALA A 83 0.44 -28.96 11.36
N LEU A 84 1.42 -28.46 10.58
CA LEU A 84 2.01 -29.14 9.44
C LEU A 84 3.56 -29.05 9.51
N PRO A 85 4.24 -29.78 10.42
CA PRO A 85 5.65 -29.53 10.73
C PRO A 85 6.57 -29.55 9.52
N PHE A 86 6.47 -30.55 8.65
CA PHE A 86 7.31 -30.61 7.45
C PHE A 86 6.96 -29.53 6.43
N ALA A 87 5.70 -29.46 6.00
CA ALA A 87 5.25 -28.49 5.02
C ALA A 87 5.37 -27.06 5.55
N GLY A 88 4.96 -26.81 6.81
CA GLY A 88 5.04 -25.51 7.46
C GLY A 88 6.45 -24.94 7.51
N VAL A 89 7.44 -25.79 7.86
CA VAL A 89 8.86 -25.37 7.86
C VAL A 89 9.32 -25.02 6.44
N VAL A 90 9.02 -25.86 5.44
CA VAL A 90 9.40 -25.58 4.04
C VAL A 90 8.74 -24.30 3.53
N PHE A 91 7.44 -24.13 3.77
CA PHE A 91 6.72 -22.91 3.36
C PHE A 91 7.22 -21.67 4.12
N TYR A 92 7.54 -21.80 5.41
CA TYR A 92 8.13 -20.71 6.16
C TYR A 92 9.47 -20.24 5.59
N PHE A 93 10.38 -21.12 5.27
CA PHE A 93 11.66 -20.74 4.64
C PHE A 93 11.49 -20.21 3.22
N THR A 94 10.41 -20.61 2.53
CA THR A 94 10.12 -20.13 1.17
C THR A 94 9.42 -18.78 1.17
N PHE A 95 8.44 -18.56 2.08
CA PHE A 95 7.54 -17.41 2.07
C PHE A 95 7.55 -16.59 3.36
N GLY A 96 7.97 -17.18 4.48
CA GLY A 96 7.88 -16.59 5.82
C GLY A 96 9.03 -15.65 6.18
N GLY A 97 9.86 -15.27 5.22
CA GLY A 97 11.10 -14.52 5.49
C GLY A 97 10.91 -13.10 6.03
N GLY A 98 9.68 -12.60 6.20
CA GLY A 98 9.41 -11.24 6.61
C GLY A 98 9.93 -10.23 5.57
N ARG A 99 10.47 -9.09 5.98
CA ARG A 99 11.09 -8.10 5.10
C ARG A 99 12.31 -8.71 4.36
N ASN A 100 12.07 -9.27 3.19
CA ASN A 100 13.08 -10.02 2.42
C ASN A 100 13.70 -9.23 1.26
N VAL A 101 13.72 -7.91 1.33
CA VAL A 101 14.68 -7.16 0.51
C VAL A 101 16.06 -7.48 1.05
N PRO A 102 16.97 -8.07 0.24
CA PRO A 102 18.32 -8.38 0.71
C PRO A 102 18.96 -7.13 1.32
N LYS A 103 19.51 -7.26 2.53
CA LYS A 103 20.10 -6.16 3.31
C LYS A 103 20.99 -5.26 2.44
N ARG A 104 21.87 -5.86 1.64
CA ARG A 104 22.75 -5.14 0.71
C ARG A 104 21.97 -4.31 -0.34
N LYS A 105 20.81 -4.81 -0.82
CA LYS A 105 19.97 -4.05 -1.77
C LYS A 105 19.28 -2.90 -1.06
N ALA A 106 18.74 -3.12 0.14
CA ALA A 106 18.13 -2.07 0.96
C ALA A 106 19.16 -0.98 1.32
N GLU A 107 20.37 -1.35 1.75
CA GLU A 107 21.45 -0.40 2.03
C GLU A 107 21.83 0.44 0.81
N LYS A 108 21.86 -0.16 -0.40
CA LYS A 108 22.14 0.58 -1.65
C LYS A 108 21.05 1.58 -1.95
N ILE A 109 19.78 1.22 -1.79
CA ILE A 109 18.62 2.11 -2.02
C ILE A 109 18.62 3.22 -0.98
N ASN A 110 18.77 2.89 0.30
CA ASN A 110 18.82 3.86 1.37
C ASN A 110 20.02 4.81 1.23
N GLY A 111 21.17 4.31 0.78
CA GLY A 111 22.32 5.15 0.43
C GLY A 111 22.00 6.15 -0.67
N TYR A 112 21.30 5.71 -1.73
CA TYR A 112 20.84 6.60 -2.80
C TYR A 112 19.88 7.66 -2.27
N LEU A 113 18.83 7.28 -1.54
CA LEU A 113 17.85 8.21 -0.97
C LEU A 113 18.52 9.23 -0.04
N LYS A 114 19.44 8.78 0.81
CA LYS A 114 20.19 9.66 1.71
C LYS A 114 20.97 10.76 0.97
N THR A 115 21.50 10.48 -0.23
CA THR A 115 22.22 11.49 -1.03
C THR A 115 21.28 12.51 -1.68
N LYS A 116 19.99 12.22 -1.75
CA LYS A 116 18.97 13.07 -2.38
C LYS A 116 17.99 13.67 -1.37
N ALA A 117 17.95 13.12 -0.15
CA ALA A 117 17.10 13.65 0.90
C ALA A 117 17.44 15.11 1.20
N VAL A 118 16.41 15.94 1.26
CA VAL A 118 16.51 17.34 1.68
C VAL A 118 15.98 17.43 3.11
N SER A 119 16.78 17.99 4.01
CA SER A 119 16.33 18.31 5.36
C SER A 119 15.81 19.76 5.36
N GLY A 120 14.49 19.92 5.44
CA GLY A 120 13.88 21.22 5.71
C GLY A 120 14.18 21.66 7.14
N GLU A 121 14.32 22.97 7.38
CA GLU A 121 14.40 23.50 8.74
C GLU A 121 13.00 23.77 9.35
N GLU A 122 11.95 23.57 8.56
CA GLU A 122 10.57 23.87 8.93
C GLU A 122 10.08 23.08 10.14
N HIS A 123 10.61 21.85 10.34
CA HIS A 123 10.28 21.04 11.51
C HIS A 123 10.69 21.71 12.83
N LYS A 124 11.74 22.55 12.84
CA LYS A 124 12.19 23.23 14.06
C LYS A 124 11.15 24.24 14.56
N GLY A 125 10.53 24.99 13.64
CA GLY A 125 9.44 25.91 13.97
C GLY A 125 8.17 25.20 14.45
N LEU A 126 7.91 24.00 13.91
CA LEU A 126 6.75 23.21 14.27
C LEU A 126 6.77 22.76 15.74
N TYR A 127 7.94 22.44 16.31
CA TYR A 127 8.04 22.05 17.72
C TYR A 127 7.48 23.09 18.69
N SER A 128 7.68 24.37 18.38
CA SER A 128 7.18 25.46 19.23
C SER A 128 5.72 25.79 18.96
N ALA A 129 5.27 25.64 17.70
CA ALA A 129 3.93 26.00 17.27
C ALA A 129 2.91 24.87 17.54
N ASP A 130 3.30 23.62 17.29
CA ASP A 130 2.47 22.44 17.46
C ASP A 130 3.32 21.22 17.83
N PRO A 131 3.54 20.96 19.14
CA PRO A 131 4.33 19.82 19.61
C PRO A 131 3.78 18.46 19.18
N ARG A 132 2.44 18.33 19.00
CA ARG A 132 1.83 17.08 18.51
C ARG A 132 2.07 16.88 17.02
N GLY A 133 1.90 17.93 16.22
CA GLY A 133 2.26 17.90 14.80
C GLY A 133 3.74 17.54 14.60
N ALA A 134 4.63 18.08 15.46
CA ALA A 134 6.05 17.71 15.46
C ALA A 134 6.28 16.22 15.79
N MET A 135 5.51 15.63 16.70
CA MET A 135 5.54 14.19 16.99
C MET A 135 5.13 13.37 15.76
N LEU A 136 4.08 13.79 15.04
CA LEU A 136 3.65 13.14 13.79
C LEU A 136 4.74 13.19 12.72
N VAL A 137 5.37 14.35 12.54
CA VAL A 137 6.50 14.51 11.59
C VAL A 137 7.66 13.60 11.98
N ASN A 138 8.03 13.52 13.27
CA ASN A 138 9.11 12.67 13.74
C ASN A 138 8.84 11.17 13.54
N SER A 139 7.59 10.74 13.67
CA SER A 139 7.22 9.33 13.45
C SER A 139 7.53 8.88 12.02
N VAL A 140 7.47 9.79 11.05
CA VAL A 140 7.85 9.55 9.65
C VAL A 140 9.33 9.80 9.42
N ARG A 141 9.83 10.97 9.80
CA ARG A 141 11.18 11.45 9.50
C ARG A 141 12.27 10.55 10.07
N ASN A 142 12.11 10.06 11.30
CA ASN A 142 13.10 9.18 11.95
C ASN A 142 13.15 7.77 11.32
N ASN A 143 12.15 7.42 10.52
CA ASN A 143 12.01 6.10 9.91
C ASN A 143 12.07 6.13 8.37
N SER A 144 12.33 7.31 7.79
CA SER A 144 12.37 7.51 6.34
C SER A 144 13.39 8.58 5.95
N PHE A 145 13.41 8.96 4.67
CA PHE A 145 14.26 10.01 4.10
C PHE A 145 13.46 11.25 3.70
N TYR A 146 12.23 11.39 4.23
CA TYR A 146 11.30 12.47 3.90
C TYR A 146 11.17 13.45 5.06
N ASP A 147 10.96 14.71 4.73
CA ASP A 147 10.79 15.80 5.71
C ASP A 147 9.53 16.61 5.39
N VAL A 148 9.17 17.53 6.29
CA VAL A 148 8.00 18.40 6.18
C VAL A 148 8.32 19.67 5.42
N TYR A 149 7.35 20.18 4.65
CA TYR A 149 7.46 21.40 3.85
C TYR A 149 6.35 22.39 4.18
N ARG A 150 6.67 23.70 4.14
CA ARG A 150 5.71 24.80 4.36
C ARG A 150 5.23 25.44 3.05
N HIS A 151 6.14 25.81 2.18
CA HIS A 151 5.87 26.52 0.92
C HIS A 151 5.20 25.58 -0.10
N THR A 152 4.00 25.11 0.27
CA THR A 152 3.30 24.07 -0.44
C THR A 152 1.80 24.34 -0.40
N ASN A 153 1.13 24.26 -1.55
CA ASN A 153 -0.32 24.31 -1.62
C ASN A 153 -0.87 22.91 -1.91
N THR A 154 -1.97 22.57 -1.26
CA THR A 154 -2.71 21.33 -1.49
C THR A 154 -4.09 21.61 -2.05
N GLU A 155 -4.53 20.79 -3.00
CA GLU A 155 -5.88 20.81 -3.57
C GLU A 155 -6.47 19.41 -3.44
N PHE A 156 -7.44 19.25 -2.56
CA PHE A 156 -8.10 17.97 -2.32
C PHE A 156 -9.22 17.73 -3.34
N PHE A 157 -9.26 16.53 -3.92
CA PHE A 157 -10.29 16.07 -4.85
C PHE A 157 -11.08 14.92 -4.23
N PRO A 158 -12.34 15.14 -3.82
CA PRO A 158 -13.23 14.06 -3.40
C PRO A 158 -13.74 13.23 -4.60
N ASP A 159 -13.64 13.78 -5.83
CA ASP A 159 -14.02 13.14 -7.08
C ASP A 159 -12.77 12.88 -7.95
N VAL A 160 -12.50 11.61 -8.19
CA VAL A 160 -11.37 11.18 -9.04
C VAL A 160 -11.54 11.59 -10.50
N ALA A 161 -12.78 11.72 -11.01
CA ALA A 161 -13.00 12.17 -12.37
C ALA A 161 -12.58 13.64 -12.55
N GLU A 162 -12.83 14.48 -11.54
CA GLU A 162 -12.36 15.88 -11.53
C GLU A 162 -10.83 15.94 -11.43
N LYS A 163 -10.24 15.18 -10.50
CA LYS A 163 -8.76 15.03 -10.40
C LYS A 163 -8.15 14.60 -11.73
N HIS A 164 -8.76 13.64 -12.41
CA HIS A 164 -8.24 13.13 -13.67
C HIS A 164 -8.23 14.22 -14.76
N ARG A 165 -9.33 14.98 -14.90
CA ARG A 165 -9.38 16.13 -15.83
C ARG A 165 -8.30 17.17 -15.52
N ARG A 166 -8.11 17.48 -14.24
CA ARG A 166 -7.08 18.45 -13.80
C ARG A 166 -5.68 17.93 -14.09
N MET A 167 -5.42 16.66 -13.80
CA MET A 167 -4.13 16.02 -14.07
C MET A 167 -3.78 16.01 -15.57
N LEU A 168 -4.75 15.70 -16.44
CA LEU A 168 -4.53 15.74 -17.88
C LEU A 168 -4.15 17.16 -18.34
N LYS A 169 -4.79 18.19 -17.78
CA LYS A 169 -4.44 19.59 -18.09
C LYS A 169 -3.01 19.93 -17.65
N ASP A 170 -2.62 19.56 -16.42
CA ASP A 170 -1.27 19.82 -15.95
C ASP A 170 -0.23 19.05 -16.77
N ILE A 171 -0.53 17.83 -17.25
CA ILE A 171 0.35 17.09 -18.18
C ILE A 171 0.43 17.78 -19.55
N GLU A 172 -0.69 18.32 -20.08
CA GLU A 172 -0.70 19.09 -21.33
C GLU A 172 0.16 20.35 -21.24
N ASP A 173 0.22 20.96 -20.05
CA ASP A 173 1.04 22.15 -19.79
C ASP A 173 2.54 21.84 -19.56
N ALA A 174 2.94 20.56 -19.47
CA ALA A 174 4.32 20.13 -19.23
C ALA A 174 5.31 20.67 -20.28
N LYS A 175 6.51 21.06 -19.83
CA LYS A 175 7.57 21.60 -20.69
C LYS A 175 8.87 20.79 -20.66
N GLU A 176 9.17 20.15 -19.53
CA GLU A 176 10.44 19.46 -19.30
C GLU A 176 10.27 17.96 -19.19
N TYR A 177 9.46 17.50 -18.22
CA TYR A 177 9.24 16.08 -17.99
C TYR A 177 7.93 15.75 -17.30
N VAL A 178 7.49 14.49 -17.48
CA VAL A 178 6.36 13.88 -16.78
C VAL A 178 6.78 12.52 -16.24
N TYR A 179 6.58 12.30 -14.93
CA TYR A 179 6.77 11.01 -14.27
C TYR A 179 5.42 10.43 -13.83
N LEU A 180 5.19 9.17 -14.14
CA LEU A 180 3.97 8.43 -13.76
C LEU A 180 4.35 7.10 -13.12
N GLU A 181 3.78 6.82 -11.95
CA GLU A 181 3.97 5.58 -11.20
C GLU A 181 2.60 5.10 -10.72
N TYR A 182 2.16 3.93 -11.18
CA TYR A 182 0.84 3.40 -10.86
C TYR A 182 0.85 1.89 -10.64
N PHE A 183 0.14 1.42 -9.62
CA PHE A 183 -0.04 -0.01 -9.37
C PHE A 183 -0.88 -0.67 -10.46
N ILE A 184 -2.04 -0.09 -10.80
CA ILE A 184 -2.91 -0.59 -11.87
C ILE A 184 -3.01 0.43 -12.99
N ILE A 185 -2.71 -0.02 -14.20
CA ILE A 185 -3.13 0.64 -15.44
C ILE A 185 -4.00 -0.33 -16.22
N SER A 186 -5.18 0.09 -16.65
CA SER A 186 -6.19 -0.76 -17.28
C SER A 186 -6.64 -0.18 -18.60
N ASP A 187 -6.79 -1.03 -19.62
CA ASP A 187 -7.40 -0.64 -20.88
C ASP A 187 -8.76 0.03 -20.61
N GLY A 188 -8.98 1.22 -21.14
CA GLY A 188 -10.21 1.99 -20.98
C GLY A 188 -10.00 3.47 -21.29
N LYS A 189 -11.07 4.27 -21.14
CA LYS A 189 -11.06 5.69 -21.48
C LYS A 189 -10.07 6.51 -20.65
N VAL A 190 -9.92 6.18 -19.35
CA VAL A 190 -8.99 6.84 -18.44
C VAL A 190 -7.55 6.68 -18.91
N LEU A 191 -7.12 5.46 -19.21
CA LEU A 191 -5.75 5.22 -19.68
C LEU A 191 -5.55 5.76 -21.11
N ASP A 192 -6.54 5.63 -21.99
CA ASP A 192 -6.44 6.14 -23.36
C ASP A 192 -6.26 7.66 -23.37
N SER A 193 -6.98 8.43 -22.54
CA SER A 193 -6.84 9.87 -22.44
C SER A 193 -5.44 10.29 -21.93
N VAL A 194 -4.85 9.53 -21.01
CA VAL A 194 -3.46 9.75 -20.56
C VAL A 194 -2.49 9.48 -21.72
N ILE A 195 -2.64 8.34 -22.42
CA ILE A 195 -1.78 7.98 -23.54
C ILE A 195 -1.83 9.05 -24.65
N ASP A 196 -3.04 9.55 -24.99
CA ASP A 196 -3.25 10.58 -26.01
C ASP A 196 -2.47 11.87 -25.68
N VAL A 197 -2.48 12.31 -24.44
CA VAL A 197 -1.71 13.48 -23.98
C VAL A 197 -0.21 13.19 -24.02
N LEU A 198 0.23 12.02 -23.53
CA LEU A 198 1.64 11.65 -23.53
C LEU A 198 2.21 11.51 -24.96
N GLU A 199 1.42 11.03 -25.94
CA GLU A 199 1.82 10.96 -27.35
C GLU A 199 2.07 12.37 -27.92
N ARG A 200 1.25 13.38 -27.55
CA ARG A 200 1.48 14.78 -27.96
C ARG A 200 2.72 15.35 -27.31
N LYS A 201 2.84 15.20 -25.98
CA LYS A 201 3.96 15.74 -25.20
C LYS A 201 5.31 15.10 -25.58
N GLY A 202 5.32 13.80 -25.88
CA GLY A 202 6.51 13.10 -26.36
C GLY A 202 7.00 13.68 -27.70
N LYS A 203 6.10 13.99 -28.64
CA LYS A 203 6.43 14.66 -29.91
C LYS A 203 6.94 16.08 -29.71
N GLU A 204 6.51 16.77 -28.66
CA GLU A 204 7.02 18.11 -28.29
C GLU A 204 8.38 18.05 -27.59
N GLY A 205 8.94 16.86 -27.36
CA GLY A 205 10.25 16.68 -26.74
C GLY A 205 10.23 16.56 -25.21
N VAL A 206 9.05 16.52 -24.58
CA VAL A 206 8.92 16.30 -23.13
C VAL A 206 9.40 14.90 -22.79
N LYS A 207 10.27 14.77 -21.77
CA LYS A 207 10.78 13.48 -21.29
C LYS A 207 9.74 12.79 -20.43
N ILE A 208 9.40 11.56 -20.75
CA ILE A 208 8.37 10.81 -20.02
C ILE A 208 8.98 9.57 -19.40
N LYS A 209 8.76 9.36 -18.10
CA LYS A 209 9.11 8.11 -17.42
C LYS A 209 7.84 7.51 -16.82
N PHE A 210 7.55 6.28 -17.19
CA PHE A 210 6.33 5.61 -16.75
C PHE A 210 6.64 4.26 -16.08
N ILE A 211 6.27 4.13 -14.81
CA ILE A 211 6.35 2.89 -14.04
C ILE A 211 4.95 2.33 -13.85
N TYR A 212 4.79 1.02 -14.04
CA TYR A 212 3.60 0.32 -13.58
C TYR A 212 3.95 -1.06 -13.01
N ASP A 213 3.13 -1.52 -12.05
CA ASP A 213 3.28 -2.85 -11.45
C ASP A 213 2.71 -3.93 -12.37
N ASP A 214 3.50 -5.00 -12.64
CA ASP A 214 3.06 -6.05 -13.56
C ASP A 214 1.90 -6.88 -13.00
N ILE A 215 1.86 -7.18 -11.69
CA ILE A 215 0.77 -7.96 -11.07
C ILE A 215 -0.53 -7.16 -11.11
N GLY A 216 -0.48 -5.90 -10.71
CA GLY A 216 -1.63 -5.01 -10.71
C GLY A 216 -2.26 -4.87 -12.09
N SER A 217 -1.43 -4.77 -13.13
CA SER A 217 -1.86 -4.46 -14.50
C SER A 217 -2.02 -5.68 -15.41
N LYS A 218 -1.53 -6.86 -15.02
CA LYS A 218 -1.42 -8.05 -15.89
C LYS A 218 -2.74 -8.49 -16.51
N LYS A 219 -3.83 -8.49 -15.76
CA LYS A 219 -5.13 -8.97 -16.20
C LYS A 219 -5.93 -7.94 -16.99
N CYS A 220 -5.60 -6.66 -16.88
CA CYS A 220 -6.38 -5.55 -17.40
C CYS A 220 -5.68 -4.73 -18.49
N LEU A 221 -4.39 -4.93 -18.71
CA LEU A 221 -3.61 -4.24 -19.74
C LEU A 221 -3.26 -5.14 -20.91
N LYS A 222 -3.85 -4.89 -22.07
CA LYS A 222 -3.63 -5.68 -23.30
C LYS A 222 -2.27 -5.43 -23.91
N ARG A 223 -1.77 -6.43 -24.65
CA ARG A 223 -0.49 -6.35 -25.38
C ARG A 223 -0.45 -5.20 -26.38
N LYS A 224 -1.59 -4.86 -27.01
CA LYS A 224 -1.69 -3.75 -27.97
C LYS A 224 -1.40 -2.41 -27.27
N THR A 225 -2.03 -2.18 -26.11
CA THR A 225 -1.85 -0.96 -25.33
C THR A 225 -0.43 -0.84 -24.77
N LYS A 226 0.15 -1.95 -24.26
CA LYS A 226 1.58 -1.99 -23.87
C LYS A 226 2.51 -1.56 -25.00
N LYS A 227 2.23 -2.00 -26.25
CA LYS A 227 3.02 -1.60 -27.42
C LYS A 227 2.81 -0.13 -27.78
N ARG A 228 1.56 0.38 -27.63
CA ARG A 228 1.24 1.78 -27.87
C ARG A 228 2.03 2.68 -26.91
N ILE A 229 1.99 2.39 -25.60
CA ILE A 229 2.76 3.14 -24.61
C ILE A 229 4.27 3.09 -24.91
N ALA A 230 4.81 1.91 -25.21
CA ALA A 230 6.24 1.73 -25.50
C ALA A 230 6.70 2.37 -26.83
N ALA A 231 5.78 2.82 -27.68
CA ALA A 231 6.06 3.50 -28.93
C ALA A 231 5.99 5.03 -28.83
N ILE A 232 5.60 5.58 -27.68
CA ILE A 232 5.56 7.02 -27.44
C ILE A 232 6.99 7.59 -27.50
N GLU A 233 7.17 8.65 -28.25
CA GLU A 233 8.46 9.33 -28.38
C GLU A 233 8.89 9.90 -27.02
N ASN A 234 10.19 9.86 -26.72
CA ASN A 234 10.77 10.32 -25.46
C ASN A 234 10.20 9.68 -24.18
N LEU A 235 9.52 8.52 -24.31
CA LEU A 235 9.02 7.76 -23.18
C LEU A 235 9.90 6.54 -22.85
N GLU A 236 10.31 6.47 -21.60
CA GLU A 236 10.94 5.30 -21.02
C GLU A 236 9.94 4.54 -20.12
N LEU A 237 9.63 3.30 -20.48
CA LEU A 237 8.67 2.45 -19.78
C LEU A 237 9.40 1.46 -18.86
N CYS A 238 9.08 1.50 -17.58
CA CYS A 238 9.54 0.54 -16.58
C CYS A 238 8.39 -0.32 -16.09
N VAL A 239 8.52 -1.64 -16.18
CA VAL A 239 7.60 -2.60 -15.59
C VAL A 239 8.17 -3.08 -14.25
N TYR A 240 7.52 -2.68 -13.15
CA TYR A 240 7.99 -3.04 -11.83
C TYR A 240 7.78 -4.54 -11.55
N GLU A 241 8.84 -5.24 -11.10
CA GLU A 241 8.88 -6.66 -10.77
C GLU A 241 8.03 -7.52 -11.72
N PRO A 242 8.44 -7.65 -13.01
CA PRO A 242 7.72 -8.46 -13.99
C PRO A 242 7.51 -9.86 -13.45
N MET A 243 6.28 -10.36 -13.53
CA MET A 243 5.97 -11.71 -13.09
C MET A 243 6.85 -12.72 -13.82
N SER A 244 7.78 -13.27 -13.10
CA SER A 244 8.43 -14.50 -13.51
C SER A 244 7.58 -15.68 -13.01
N LEU A 245 7.59 -16.75 -13.79
CA LEU A 245 6.92 -17.98 -13.45
C LEU A 245 7.67 -18.77 -12.33
N VAL A 246 8.63 -18.20 -11.69
CA VAL A 246 9.33 -18.73 -10.50
C VAL A 246 8.57 -18.28 -9.26
N ILE A 247 8.38 -19.16 -8.29
CA ILE A 247 8.00 -18.78 -6.92
C ILE A 247 9.05 -17.78 -6.46
N ASN A 248 8.69 -16.50 -6.49
CA ASN A 248 9.55 -15.44 -6.05
C ASN A 248 8.99 -14.96 -4.70
N PRO A 249 9.71 -15.07 -3.58
CA PRO A 249 9.29 -14.51 -2.30
C PRO A 249 8.93 -13.02 -2.38
N ARG A 250 9.49 -12.31 -3.37
CA ARG A 250 9.22 -10.90 -3.65
C ARG A 250 7.84 -10.64 -4.30
N ILE A 251 7.04 -11.67 -4.56
CA ILE A 251 5.68 -11.50 -5.11
C ILE A 251 4.82 -10.62 -4.20
N ASN A 252 5.14 -10.55 -2.92
CA ASN A 252 4.45 -9.72 -1.94
C ASN A 252 4.93 -8.27 -1.88
N TYR A 253 6.12 -7.95 -2.43
CA TYR A 253 6.64 -6.58 -2.45
C TYR A 253 6.20 -5.88 -3.74
N ARG A 254 4.97 -5.36 -3.72
CA ARG A 254 4.41 -4.67 -4.89
C ARG A 254 4.57 -3.17 -4.75
N ASP A 255 4.70 -2.51 -5.89
CA ASP A 255 4.64 -1.07 -5.97
C ASP A 255 3.17 -0.63 -6.01
N HIS A 256 2.65 -0.26 -4.83
CA HIS A 256 1.25 0.15 -4.70
C HIS A 256 1.07 1.66 -4.74
N ARG A 257 2.13 2.41 -5.05
CA ARG A 257 2.12 3.88 -5.19
C ARG A 257 1.28 4.33 -6.39
N LYS A 258 0.75 5.56 -6.30
CA LYS A 258 0.07 6.27 -7.38
C LYS A 258 0.59 7.69 -7.35
N ILE A 259 1.50 7.99 -8.26
CA ILE A 259 2.21 9.26 -8.31
C ILE A 259 2.21 9.78 -9.73
N THR A 260 1.90 11.06 -9.90
CA THR A 260 2.19 11.81 -11.12
C THR A 260 2.97 13.05 -10.75
N VAL A 261 4.08 13.32 -11.43
CA VAL A 261 4.88 14.53 -11.27
C VAL A 261 5.04 15.20 -12.62
N VAL A 262 4.80 16.51 -12.67
CA VAL A 262 4.94 17.35 -13.88
C VAL A 262 5.95 18.44 -13.60
N ASP A 263 7.06 18.46 -14.34
CA ASP A 263 8.15 19.46 -14.31
C ASP A 263 8.71 19.74 -12.90
N GLY A 264 8.52 18.81 -11.91
CA GLY A 264 8.86 19.04 -10.51
C GLY A 264 8.10 20.19 -9.85
N LYS A 265 7.03 20.67 -10.47
CA LYS A 265 6.21 21.82 -10.02
C LYS A 265 4.83 21.39 -9.51
N VAL A 266 4.30 20.33 -10.09
CA VAL A 266 2.99 19.79 -9.76
C VAL A 266 3.15 18.31 -9.48
N GLY A 267 2.53 17.84 -8.39
CA GLY A 267 2.48 16.44 -8.03
C GLY A 267 1.07 16.00 -7.68
N TYR A 268 0.76 14.73 -7.93
CA TYR A 268 -0.50 14.09 -7.56
C TYR A 268 -0.23 12.79 -6.81
N THR A 269 -1.01 12.53 -5.77
CA THR A 269 -1.08 11.23 -5.10
C THR A 269 -2.47 11.01 -4.52
N GLY A 270 -2.82 9.75 -4.25
CA GLY A 270 -4.12 9.37 -3.72
C GLY A 270 -4.35 7.87 -3.79
N GLY A 271 -5.60 7.43 -3.64
CA GLY A 271 -5.95 6.01 -3.72
C GLY A 271 -6.18 5.49 -5.14
N ASP A 272 -6.35 6.38 -6.12
CA ASP A 272 -6.85 6.07 -7.45
C ASP A 272 -5.78 5.53 -8.42
N ASN A 273 -6.15 4.54 -9.22
CA ASN A 273 -5.36 4.01 -10.32
C ASN A 273 -5.83 4.56 -11.68
N LEU A 274 -5.09 4.28 -12.75
CA LEU A 274 -5.50 4.63 -14.13
C LEU A 274 -6.43 3.54 -14.69
N ALA A 275 -7.68 3.54 -14.22
CA ALA A 275 -8.71 2.59 -14.64
C ALA A 275 -10.11 3.22 -14.54
N ASP A 276 -10.99 2.80 -15.44
CA ASP A 276 -12.32 3.38 -15.67
C ASP A 276 -13.27 3.32 -14.45
N GLU A 277 -13.08 2.33 -13.57
CA GLU A 277 -13.90 2.21 -12.35
C GLU A 277 -13.69 3.37 -11.36
N TYR A 278 -12.52 4.01 -11.36
CA TYR A 278 -12.20 5.12 -10.44
C TYR A 278 -12.85 6.44 -10.84
N THR A 279 -13.20 6.61 -12.11
CA THR A 279 -13.82 7.83 -12.65
C THR A 279 -15.31 7.66 -12.94
N GLY A 280 -15.88 6.49 -12.64
CA GLY A 280 -17.28 6.18 -12.95
C GLY A 280 -17.55 5.83 -14.41
N GLU A 281 -16.55 5.81 -15.29
CA GLU A 281 -16.70 5.39 -16.69
C GLU A 281 -17.09 3.90 -16.82
N LYS A 282 -16.82 3.12 -15.78
CA LYS A 282 -17.23 1.73 -15.66
C LYS A 282 -17.79 1.48 -14.25
N ILE A 283 -19.05 1.07 -14.17
CA ILE A 283 -19.64 0.67 -12.90
C ILE A 283 -19.14 -0.72 -12.51
N ARG A 284 -18.48 -0.80 -11.35
CA ARG A 284 -18.02 -2.05 -10.74
C ARG A 284 -18.17 -1.93 -9.23
N PHE A 285 -18.91 -2.84 -8.61
CA PHE A 285 -19.21 -2.80 -7.17
C PHE A 285 -19.97 -1.52 -6.71
N GLY A 286 -20.93 -1.03 -7.52
CA GLY A 286 -21.65 0.19 -7.27
C GLY A 286 -20.80 1.45 -7.53
N HIS A 287 -21.06 2.52 -6.79
CA HIS A 287 -20.26 3.72 -6.83
C HIS A 287 -18.87 3.45 -6.24
N TRP A 288 -17.81 3.76 -7.01
CA TRP A 288 -16.43 3.61 -6.56
C TRP A 288 -15.95 4.93 -5.97
N ARG A 289 -15.89 5.01 -4.63
CA ARG A 289 -15.43 6.20 -3.93
C ARG A 289 -13.93 6.13 -3.69
N ASP A 290 -13.20 7.06 -4.23
CA ASP A 290 -11.78 7.30 -3.96
C ASP A 290 -11.48 8.79 -4.00
N ASN A 291 -10.29 9.19 -3.58
CA ASN A 291 -9.88 10.59 -3.57
C ASN A 291 -8.38 10.76 -3.79
N ALA A 292 -7.98 11.99 -4.06
CA ALA A 292 -6.60 12.34 -4.32
C ALA A 292 -6.29 13.77 -3.85
N VAL A 293 -4.99 14.08 -3.79
CA VAL A 293 -4.48 15.42 -3.55
C VAL A 293 -3.53 15.83 -4.67
N ARG A 294 -3.67 17.07 -5.14
CA ARG A 294 -2.72 17.78 -5.98
C ARG A 294 -1.86 18.66 -5.10
N ILE A 295 -0.58 18.63 -5.31
CA ILE A 295 0.43 19.34 -4.54
C ILE A 295 1.21 20.25 -5.48
N THR A 296 1.45 21.50 -5.08
CA THR A 296 2.34 22.44 -5.78
C THR A 296 3.27 23.10 -4.78
N GLY A 297 4.49 23.46 -5.21
CA GLY A 297 5.52 24.02 -4.35
C GLY A 297 6.50 22.97 -3.83
N ASP A 298 7.12 23.23 -2.69
CA ASP A 298 8.30 22.52 -2.22
C ASP A 298 8.10 21.01 -2.02
N ALA A 299 6.93 20.61 -1.52
CA ALA A 299 6.65 19.20 -1.23
C ALA A 299 6.57 18.29 -2.48
N VAL A 300 6.49 18.85 -3.69
CA VAL A 300 6.54 18.06 -4.94
C VAL A 300 7.86 17.30 -5.04
N TYR A 301 8.95 17.85 -4.49
CA TYR A 301 10.25 17.19 -4.45
C TYR A 301 10.20 15.81 -3.77
N ALA A 302 9.40 15.66 -2.72
CA ALA A 302 9.26 14.37 -2.04
C ALA A 302 8.57 13.32 -2.94
N LEU A 303 7.58 13.71 -3.75
CA LEU A 303 6.95 12.80 -4.73
C LEU A 303 7.94 12.40 -5.84
N GLU A 304 8.76 13.34 -6.28
CA GLU A 304 9.82 13.07 -7.26
C GLU A 304 10.89 12.12 -6.69
N LEU A 305 11.25 12.30 -5.41
CA LEU A 305 12.17 11.40 -4.71
C LEU A 305 11.60 9.98 -4.59
N MET A 306 10.30 9.83 -4.28
CA MET A 306 9.63 8.52 -4.24
C MET A 306 9.66 7.82 -5.60
N PHE A 307 9.31 8.54 -6.67
CA PHE A 307 9.39 8.01 -8.03
C PHE A 307 10.82 7.55 -8.35
N SER A 308 11.82 8.35 -7.99
CA SER A 308 13.23 8.06 -8.25
C SER A 308 13.72 6.81 -7.51
N GLU A 309 13.16 6.51 -6.33
CA GLU A 309 13.45 5.29 -5.55
C GLU A 309 13.10 4.04 -6.36
N ILE A 310 11.85 3.95 -6.83
CA ILE A 310 11.37 2.78 -7.59
C ILE A 310 12.08 2.70 -8.95
N TRP A 311 12.34 3.85 -9.59
CA TRP A 311 13.12 3.89 -10.84
C TRP A 311 14.53 3.31 -10.64
N PHE A 312 15.27 3.82 -9.64
CA PHE A 312 16.61 3.32 -9.31
C PHE A 312 16.61 1.84 -8.91
N MET A 313 15.62 1.43 -8.12
CA MET A 313 15.48 0.04 -7.69
C MET A 313 15.26 -0.93 -8.86
N SER A 314 14.55 -0.48 -9.89
CA SER A 314 14.12 -1.30 -11.03
C SER A 314 15.12 -1.29 -12.18
N THR A 315 15.75 -0.14 -12.45
CA THR A 315 16.64 0.05 -13.60
C THR A 315 18.11 0.09 -13.22
N GLY A 316 18.43 0.47 -12.00
CA GLY A 316 19.78 0.78 -11.54
C GLY A 316 20.28 2.18 -11.91
N GLU A 317 19.46 2.96 -12.63
CA GLU A 317 19.80 4.33 -13.04
C GLU A 317 19.43 5.34 -11.96
N THR A 318 20.33 6.29 -11.73
CA THR A 318 20.06 7.45 -10.87
C THR A 318 19.37 8.54 -11.67
N LEU A 319 18.22 9.04 -11.20
CA LEU A 319 17.61 10.20 -11.79
C LEU A 319 18.30 11.48 -11.31
N LYS A 320 18.48 12.42 -12.25
CA LYS A 320 18.82 13.78 -11.89
C LYS A 320 17.52 14.46 -11.45
N LEU A 321 17.28 14.50 -10.14
CA LEU A 321 16.20 15.28 -9.57
C LEU A 321 16.50 16.77 -9.73
N ARG A 322 15.45 17.58 -9.73
CA ARG A 322 15.59 19.04 -9.69
C ARG A 322 16.38 19.43 -8.44
N ASP A 323 17.26 20.44 -8.56
CA ASP A 323 17.90 21.01 -7.39
C ASP A 323 16.80 21.59 -6.49
N PHE A 324 16.77 21.18 -5.23
CA PHE A 324 15.80 21.70 -4.29
C PHE A 324 16.15 23.14 -3.95
N VAL A 325 15.26 24.04 -4.34
CA VAL A 325 15.30 25.45 -3.95
C VAL A 325 13.92 25.77 -3.41
N SER A 326 13.85 26.10 -2.12
CA SER A 326 12.59 26.46 -1.49
C SER A 326 12.01 27.72 -2.15
N ASP A 327 10.74 27.64 -2.55
CA ASP A 327 10.00 28.76 -3.12
C ASP A 327 9.17 29.47 -2.05
N ALA A 328 9.80 30.38 -1.33
CA ALA A 328 9.14 31.19 -0.29
C ALA A 328 7.97 32.04 -0.82
N SER A 329 7.81 32.19 -2.14
CA SER A 329 6.66 32.88 -2.74
C SER A 329 5.41 32.00 -2.82
N ALA A 330 5.53 30.69 -2.71
CA ALA A 330 4.40 29.78 -2.61
C ALA A 330 3.70 29.97 -1.23
N SER A 331 2.51 30.54 -1.26
CA SER A 331 1.72 30.86 -0.06
C SER A 331 1.00 29.59 0.46
N GLY A 332 1.75 28.65 1.06
CA GLY A 332 1.15 27.51 1.74
C GLY A 332 0.55 27.91 3.10
N PHE A 333 -0.58 27.32 3.48
CA PHE A 333 -1.27 27.63 4.73
C PHE A 333 -0.77 26.81 5.91
N GLY A 334 -0.21 25.62 5.69
CA GLY A 334 0.14 24.69 6.74
C GLY A 334 1.48 23.99 6.51
N TYR A 335 1.50 22.72 6.88
CA TYR A 335 2.67 21.85 6.72
C TYR A 335 2.26 20.61 5.94
N VAL A 336 3.07 20.20 4.96
CA VAL A 336 2.81 19.06 4.10
C VAL A 336 4.02 18.14 4.11
N LEU A 337 3.81 16.86 4.41
CA LEU A 337 4.84 15.82 4.44
C LEU A 337 4.43 14.64 3.55
N PRO A 338 4.75 14.67 2.26
CA PRO A 338 4.65 13.46 1.44
C PRO A 338 5.80 12.51 1.79
N PHE A 339 5.50 11.23 1.89
CA PHE A 339 6.51 10.22 2.20
C PHE A 339 6.22 8.88 1.54
N GLY A 340 7.30 8.13 1.28
CA GLY A 340 7.25 6.75 0.84
C GLY A 340 7.41 5.79 2.00
N ASP A 341 6.69 4.69 1.96
CA ASP A 341 6.87 3.53 2.83
C ASP A 341 7.25 2.31 2.01
N GLY A 342 7.92 1.34 2.62
CA GLY A 342 8.25 0.11 1.95
C GLY A 342 9.21 -0.79 2.74
N PRO A 343 9.45 -2.00 2.24
CA PRO A 343 10.29 -3.00 2.93
C PRO A 343 11.79 -2.61 2.99
N THR A 344 12.18 -1.50 2.39
CA THR A 344 13.54 -0.92 2.46
C THR A 344 13.74 -0.01 3.65
N ASN A 345 12.66 0.51 4.25
CA ASN A 345 12.73 1.37 5.43
C ASN A 345 13.13 0.55 6.68
N PRO A 346 13.86 1.13 7.64
CA PRO A 346 14.20 0.48 8.91
C PRO A 346 12.95 0.04 9.70
N LEU A 347 11.99 0.92 9.81
CA LEU A 347 10.65 0.72 10.36
C LEU A 347 9.61 1.14 9.32
N ASN A 348 8.32 0.91 9.60
CA ASN A 348 7.23 1.26 8.70
C ASN A 348 6.71 2.67 9.02
N PRO A 349 7.12 3.72 8.29
CA PRO A 349 6.72 5.09 8.60
C PRO A 349 5.21 5.31 8.56
N ALA A 350 4.48 4.67 7.63
CA ALA A 350 3.02 4.78 7.56
C ALA A 350 2.34 4.15 8.78
N TYR A 351 2.77 2.96 9.20
CA TYR A 351 2.22 2.29 10.39
C TYR A 351 2.41 3.15 11.64
N HIS A 352 3.63 3.67 11.88
CA HIS A 352 3.91 4.53 13.02
C HIS A 352 3.21 5.87 12.96
N LEU A 353 2.99 6.43 11.75
CA LEU A 353 2.18 7.63 11.60
C LEU A 353 0.72 7.35 11.98
N PHE A 354 0.14 6.22 11.59
CA PHE A 354 -1.25 5.87 11.91
C PHE A 354 -1.44 5.68 13.43
N GLU A 355 -0.47 5.03 14.09
CA GLU A 355 -0.43 4.94 15.55
C GLU A 355 -0.35 6.33 16.18
N SER A 356 0.55 7.18 15.68
CA SER A 356 0.75 8.54 16.21
C SER A 356 -0.47 9.44 15.99
N LEU A 357 -1.14 9.36 14.83
CA LEU A 357 -2.40 10.07 14.56
C LEU A 357 -3.51 9.63 15.53
N THR A 358 -3.58 8.34 15.81
CA THR A 358 -4.56 7.78 16.77
C THR A 358 -4.32 8.32 18.19
N VAL A 359 -3.06 8.39 18.61
CA VAL A 359 -2.66 8.94 19.92
C VAL A 359 -2.84 10.46 19.99
N ALA A 360 -2.69 11.17 18.86
CA ALA A 360 -2.85 12.62 18.78
C ALA A 360 -4.31 13.08 18.86
N ALA A 361 -5.27 12.20 18.61
CA ALA A 361 -6.70 12.52 18.58
C ALA A 361 -7.23 12.91 19.97
N GLU A 362 -7.90 14.07 20.05
CA GLU A 362 -8.52 14.60 21.28
C GLU A 362 -10.05 14.65 21.18
N LYS A 363 -10.58 15.00 20.01
CA LYS A 363 -12.01 15.17 19.76
C LYS A 363 -12.57 14.06 18.89
N TYR A 364 -11.92 13.82 17.75
CA TYR A 364 -12.36 12.80 16.81
C TYR A 364 -11.20 12.17 16.03
N LEU A 365 -11.41 10.92 15.64
CA LEU A 365 -10.56 10.14 14.75
C LEU A 365 -11.44 9.50 13.67
N TYR A 366 -11.32 9.95 12.43
CA TYR A 366 -12.06 9.42 11.29
C TYR A 366 -11.14 8.66 10.35
N ILE A 367 -11.44 7.39 10.10
CA ILE A 367 -10.63 6.50 9.26
C ILE A 367 -11.46 6.01 8.09
N SER A 368 -11.00 6.23 6.86
CA SER A 368 -11.55 5.65 5.64
C SER A 368 -10.57 4.62 5.08
N THR A 369 -11.02 3.40 4.86
CA THR A 369 -10.18 2.32 4.33
C THR A 369 -11.02 1.25 3.60
N PRO A 370 -10.51 0.67 2.48
CA PRO A 370 -11.21 -0.44 1.84
C PRO A 370 -11.11 -1.75 2.61
N TYR A 371 -10.08 -1.91 3.43
CA TYR A 371 -9.80 -3.12 4.21
C TYR A 371 -9.41 -2.74 5.64
N LEU A 372 -10.00 -3.41 6.62
CA LEU A 372 -9.72 -3.23 8.04
C LEU A 372 -9.22 -4.57 8.60
N ILE A 373 -7.95 -4.87 8.37
CA ILE A 373 -7.30 -6.14 8.75
C ILE A 373 -5.97 -5.79 9.41
N ILE A 374 -6.06 -5.30 10.63
CA ILE A 374 -4.97 -4.72 11.40
C ILE A 374 -4.60 -5.61 12.59
N ASP A 375 -3.41 -5.40 13.13
CA ASP A 375 -2.95 -6.14 14.29
C ASP A 375 -3.57 -5.61 15.61
N ASN A 376 -3.39 -6.40 16.66
CA ASN A 376 -3.91 -6.07 17.97
C ASN A 376 -3.32 -4.78 18.57
N SER A 377 -2.10 -4.40 18.20
CA SER A 377 -1.48 -3.16 18.69
C SER A 377 -2.26 -1.95 18.22
N PHE A 378 -2.53 -1.88 16.92
CA PHE A 378 -3.29 -0.78 16.34
C PHE A 378 -4.78 -0.80 16.78
N ILE A 379 -5.41 -1.99 16.86
CA ILE A 379 -6.76 -2.13 17.42
C ILE A 379 -6.83 -1.58 18.85
N ASN A 380 -5.88 -1.93 19.71
CA ASN A 380 -5.85 -1.47 21.10
C ASN A 380 -5.72 0.06 21.20
N MET A 381 -4.97 0.71 20.32
CA MET A 381 -4.88 2.17 20.27
C MET A 381 -6.21 2.81 19.87
N ILE A 382 -6.88 2.27 18.84
CA ILE A 382 -8.21 2.74 18.41
C ILE A 382 -9.23 2.56 19.54
N GLN A 383 -9.20 1.42 20.24
CA GLN A 383 -10.06 1.16 21.39
C GLN A 383 -9.78 2.14 22.55
N LEU A 384 -8.51 2.42 22.82
CA LEU A 384 -8.13 3.36 23.86
C LEU A 384 -8.64 4.76 23.53
N ALA A 385 -8.47 5.24 22.29
CA ALA A 385 -9.01 6.51 21.85
C ALA A 385 -10.53 6.59 22.05
N ALA A 386 -11.28 5.58 21.60
CA ALA A 386 -12.74 5.52 21.79
C ALA A 386 -13.17 5.52 23.27
N LYS A 387 -12.51 4.71 24.11
CA LYS A 387 -12.77 4.66 25.55
C LYS A 387 -12.39 5.94 26.29
N SER A 388 -11.46 6.72 25.74
CA SER A 388 -11.07 8.02 26.27
C SER A 388 -12.00 9.17 25.86
N GLY A 389 -13.07 8.86 25.10
CA GLY A 389 -14.09 9.84 24.72
C GLY A 389 -13.88 10.45 23.33
N VAL A 390 -12.89 9.99 22.57
CA VAL A 390 -12.69 10.40 21.15
C VAL A 390 -13.82 9.82 20.29
N ASP A 391 -14.46 10.63 19.45
CA ASP A 391 -15.44 10.16 18.45
C ASP A 391 -14.72 9.41 17.32
N VAL A 392 -14.59 8.09 17.50
CA VAL A 392 -13.93 7.22 16.51
C VAL A 392 -14.97 6.73 15.50
N ARG A 393 -14.75 7.05 14.21
CA ARG A 393 -15.58 6.56 13.10
C ARG A 393 -14.71 5.92 12.02
N ILE A 394 -15.10 4.72 11.59
CA ILE A 394 -14.42 3.99 10.52
C ILE A 394 -15.39 3.73 9.38
N LEU A 395 -15.00 4.15 8.17
CA LEU A 395 -15.78 3.99 6.95
C LEU A 395 -15.12 2.92 6.07
N VAL A 396 -15.90 1.88 5.76
CA VAL A 396 -15.49 0.73 4.94
C VAL A 396 -16.47 0.50 3.79
N PRO A 397 -16.16 -0.34 2.78
CA PRO A 397 -17.11 -0.67 1.73
C PRO A 397 -18.31 -1.47 2.24
N HIS A 398 -19.49 -1.27 1.60
CA HIS A 398 -20.63 -2.16 1.75
C HIS A 398 -20.62 -3.29 0.71
N ILE A 399 -20.28 -2.96 -0.54
CA ILE A 399 -20.16 -3.93 -1.63
C ILE A 399 -18.67 -4.28 -1.81
N PRO A 400 -18.23 -5.50 -1.41
CA PRO A 400 -16.80 -5.84 -1.44
C PRO A 400 -16.31 -6.22 -2.83
N ASP A 401 -15.06 -5.88 -3.13
CA ASP A 401 -14.31 -6.39 -4.28
C ASP A 401 -13.87 -7.85 -4.11
N LYS A 402 -13.59 -8.26 -2.86
CA LYS A 402 -13.12 -9.60 -2.46
C LYS A 402 -13.86 -10.07 -1.21
N LYS A 403 -14.72 -11.07 -1.36
CA LYS A 403 -15.57 -11.59 -0.26
C LYS A 403 -14.77 -12.09 0.94
N LEU A 404 -13.63 -12.76 0.73
CA LEU A 404 -12.78 -13.27 1.82
C LEU A 404 -12.17 -12.12 2.64
N ILE A 405 -11.65 -11.10 1.98
CA ILE A 405 -11.06 -9.91 2.62
C ILE A 405 -12.13 -9.14 3.41
N PHE A 406 -13.33 -9.08 2.87
CA PHE A 406 -14.46 -8.44 3.56
C PHE A 406 -14.90 -9.22 4.81
N ALA A 407 -14.89 -10.55 4.77
CA ALA A 407 -15.16 -11.37 5.95
C ALA A 407 -14.10 -11.11 7.04
N MET A 408 -12.81 -11.02 6.68
CA MET A 408 -11.75 -10.64 7.63
C MET A 408 -11.97 -9.24 8.21
N THR A 409 -12.31 -8.26 7.38
CA THR A 409 -12.63 -6.88 7.79
C THR A 409 -13.75 -6.89 8.83
N ARG A 410 -14.84 -7.60 8.58
CA ARG A 410 -15.98 -7.71 9.52
C ARG A 410 -15.61 -8.41 10.84
N GLY A 411 -14.63 -9.29 10.82
CA GLY A 411 -14.10 -9.94 12.03
C GLY A 411 -13.58 -8.94 13.07
N HIS A 412 -13.00 -7.83 12.63
CA HIS A 412 -12.43 -6.78 13.50
C HIS A 412 -13.45 -5.75 14.02
N TYR A 413 -14.68 -5.72 13.50
CA TYR A 413 -15.67 -4.71 13.93
C TYR A 413 -15.97 -4.78 15.43
N GLY A 414 -16.11 -6.01 15.97
CA GLY A 414 -16.52 -6.19 17.36
C GLY A 414 -15.59 -5.56 18.38
N ASP A 415 -14.30 -5.59 18.12
CA ASP A 415 -13.30 -5.01 19.02
C ASP A 415 -13.47 -3.48 19.13
N ILE A 416 -13.78 -2.83 18.01
CA ILE A 416 -13.98 -1.38 17.91
C ILE A 416 -15.35 -0.99 18.47
N LEU A 417 -16.41 -1.71 18.08
CA LEU A 417 -17.79 -1.45 18.53
C LEU A 417 -17.93 -1.58 20.06
N LYS A 418 -17.32 -2.62 20.67
CA LYS A 418 -17.32 -2.82 22.13
C LYS A 418 -16.59 -1.70 22.89
N ALA A 419 -15.68 -1.01 22.25
CA ALA A 419 -14.99 0.13 22.82
C ALA A 419 -15.75 1.46 22.68
N GLY A 420 -16.89 1.48 21.95
CA GLY A 420 -17.69 2.68 21.68
C GLY A 420 -17.34 3.38 20.37
N GLY A 421 -16.42 2.83 19.57
CA GLY A 421 -16.19 3.30 18.22
C GLY A 421 -17.33 2.92 17.27
N LYS A 422 -17.48 3.63 16.15
CA LYS A 422 -18.56 3.47 15.17
C LYS A 422 -18.00 2.96 13.85
N ILE A 423 -18.70 2.00 13.24
CA ILE A 423 -18.38 1.42 11.94
C ILE A 423 -19.49 1.77 10.96
N TYR A 424 -19.12 2.28 9.80
CA TYR A 424 -20.03 2.64 8.71
C TYR A 424 -19.66 1.86 7.46
N GLU A 425 -20.65 1.16 6.87
CA GLU A 425 -20.51 0.52 5.55
C GLU A 425 -21.10 1.43 4.46
N TYR A 426 -20.28 1.86 3.50
CA TYR A 426 -20.68 2.77 2.42
C TYR A 426 -21.64 2.11 1.46
N THR A 427 -22.95 2.35 1.64
CA THR A 427 -24.02 1.64 0.92
C THR A 427 -24.07 1.91 -0.59
N PRO A 428 -23.69 3.09 -1.13
CA PRO A 428 -23.70 3.29 -2.58
C PRO A 428 -22.73 2.37 -3.33
N GLY A 429 -21.71 1.80 -2.64
CA GLY A 429 -20.79 0.91 -3.34
C GLY A 429 -19.48 0.58 -2.59
N PHE A 430 -18.37 0.73 -3.30
CA PHE A 430 -17.05 0.39 -2.81
C PHE A 430 -16.27 1.63 -2.38
N ASN A 431 -16.06 1.79 -1.08
CA ASN A 431 -15.18 2.82 -0.54
C ASN A 431 -13.72 2.39 -0.66
N HIS A 432 -12.97 3.05 -1.53
CA HIS A 432 -11.54 2.77 -1.75
C HIS A 432 -10.61 3.88 -1.25
N ALA A 433 -11.12 4.98 -0.69
CA ALA A 433 -10.33 6.05 -0.10
C ALA A 433 -9.53 5.56 1.12
N LYS A 434 -8.32 6.08 1.31
CA LYS A 434 -7.45 5.78 2.44
C LYS A 434 -7.06 7.09 3.10
N ASN A 435 -7.84 7.46 4.12
CA ASN A 435 -7.66 8.70 4.85
C ASN A 435 -7.74 8.46 6.35
N ILE A 436 -6.97 9.25 7.09
CA ILE A 436 -7.16 9.44 8.54
C ILE A 436 -7.25 10.93 8.79
N ILE A 437 -8.28 11.37 9.51
CA ILE A 437 -8.54 12.78 9.78
C ILE A 437 -8.71 12.95 11.29
N VAL A 438 -8.01 13.93 11.85
CA VAL A 438 -7.95 14.16 13.30
C VAL A 438 -8.14 15.63 13.62
N ASP A 439 -9.20 15.95 14.36
CA ASP A 439 -9.42 17.20 15.11
C ASP A 439 -9.35 18.49 14.28
N ASP A 440 -9.69 18.49 12.99
CA ASP A 440 -9.54 19.61 12.04
C ASP A 440 -8.09 20.13 11.91
N LYS A 441 -7.11 19.35 12.37
CA LYS A 441 -5.71 19.75 12.40
C LYS A 441 -4.82 18.92 11.50
N TYR A 442 -5.07 17.60 11.45
CA TYR A 442 -4.20 16.64 10.79
C TYR A 442 -5.01 15.74 9.86
N ALA A 443 -4.51 15.53 8.67
CA ALA A 443 -5.06 14.54 7.76
C ALA A 443 -3.96 13.75 7.06
N PHE A 444 -4.18 12.45 6.92
CA PHE A 444 -3.43 11.58 6.05
C PHE A 444 -4.27 11.24 4.82
N ILE A 445 -3.64 11.29 3.64
CA ILE A 445 -4.19 10.81 2.37
C ILE A 445 -3.12 10.05 1.60
N GLY A 446 -3.47 8.91 0.99
CA GLY A 446 -2.47 8.16 0.23
C GLY A 446 -2.95 6.80 -0.27
N THR A 447 -2.00 5.88 -0.38
CA THR A 447 -2.23 4.55 -0.94
C THR A 447 -2.37 3.46 0.13
N VAL A 448 -2.01 3.76 1.39
CA VAL A 448 -1.88 2.80 2.49
C VAL A 448 -3.24 2.36 3.02
N ASN A 449 -3.59 1.10 2.81
CA ASN A 449 -4.76 0.50 3.45
C ASN A 449 -4.48 0.13 4.91
N CYS A 450 -5.53 0.03 5.72
CA CYS A 450 -5.43 -0.59 7.05
C CYS A 450 -5.41 -2.13 6.93
N ASP A 451 -4.36 -2.67 6.29
CA ASP A 451 -4.13 -4.11 6.18
C ASP A 451 -2.63 -4.46 6.28
N TYR A 452 -2.35 -5.75 6.59
CA TYR A 452 -0.97 -6.22 6.78
C TYR A 452 -0.09 -6.03 5.55
N ARG A 453 -0.64 -6.16 4.33
CA ARG A 453 0.17 -6.03 3.10
C ARG A 453 0.61 -4.60 2.88
N SER A 454 -0.31 -3.65 2.98
CA SER A 454 0.01 -2.23 2.84
C SER A 454 0.97 -1.76 3.92
N MET A 455 0.72 -2.15 5.17
CA MET A 455 1.50 -1.68 6.31
C MET A 455 2.88 -2.34 6.43
N LEU A 456 3.09 -3.55 5.87
CA LEU A 456 4.32 -4.30 6.13
C LEU A 456 5.11 -4.71 4.89
N LEU A 457 4.47 -4.80 3.72
CA LEU A 457 5.06 -5.48 2.56
C LEU A 457 5.16 -4.63 1.29
N HIS A 458 4.15 -3.78 1.02
CA HIS A 458 4.11 -3.01 -0.22
C HIS A 458 5.02 -1.78 -0.17
N PHE A 459 5.42 -1.29 -1.33
CA PHE A 459 5.84 0.10 -1.47
C PHE A 459 4.58 0.94 -1.57
N GLU A 460 4.43 1.86 -0.64
CA GLU A 460 3.27 2.73 -0.50
C GLU A 460 3.72 4.20 -0.50
N CYS A 461 2.79 5.12 -0.65
CA CYS A 461 3.02 6.52 -0.42
C CYS A 461 1.84 7.17 0.28
N GLY A 462 2.13 8.22 1.00
CA GLY A 462 1.12 9.03 1.66
C GLY A 462 1.58 10.45 1.86
N THR A 463 0.63 11.30 2.21
CA THR A 463 0.87 12.71 2.53
C THR A 463 0.18 13.03 3.83
N LEU A 464 0.95 13.44 4.82
CA LEU A 464 0.44 14.09 6.03
C LEU A 464 0.26 15.57 5.73
N ILE A 465 -0.94 16.08 5.95
CA ILE A 465 -1.34 17.48 5.77
C ILE A 465 -1.73 18.01 7.14
N MET A 466 -1.19 19.16 7.53
CA MET A 466 -1.40 19.73 8.85
C MET A 466 -1.73 21.21 8.73
N HIS A 467 -2.77 21.66 9.44
CA HIS A 467 -3.20 23.07 9.51
C HIS A 467 -3.45 23.69 8.13
N ASP A 468 -4.01 22.92 7.21
CA ASP A 468 -4.31 23.31 5.82
C ASP A 468 -5.81 23.19 5.55
N PRO A 469 -6.42 24.07 4.76
CA PRO A 469 -7.86 24.01 4.41
C PRO A 469 -8.29 22.68 3.77
N SER A 470 -7.37 21.90 3.21
CA SER A 470 -7.70 20.57 2.68
C SER A 470 -8.11 19.58 3.79
N VAL A 471 -7.69 19.80 5.05
CA VAL A 471 -8.10 18.97 6.19
C VAL A 471 -9.61 19.07 6.41
N ASP A 472 -10.16 20.31 6.40
CA ASP A 472 -11.60 20.55 6.53
C ASP A 472 -12.39 19.91 5.38
N LYS A 473 -11.91 20.06 4.14
CA LYS A 473 -12.53 19.44 2.95
C LYS A 473 -12.55 17.91 3.05
N MET A 474 -11.48 17.32 3.54
CA MET A 474 -11.38 15.86 3.75
C MET A 474 -12.33 15.39 4.84
N ARG A 475 -12.50 16.15 5.95
CA ARG A 475 -13.50 15.88 6.98
C ARG A 475 -14.91 15.93 6.42
N ASP A 476 -15.24 16.99 5.68
CA ASP A 476 -16.58 17.19 5.14
C ASP A 476 -16.95 16.12 4.10
N ASP A 477 -16.00 15.70 3.26
CA ASP A 477 -16.16 14.56 2.35
C ASP A 477 -16.39 13.24 3.11
N PHE A 478 -15.62 12.99 4.20
CA PHE A 478 -15.82 11.82 5.05
C PHE A 478 -17.23 11.82 5.68
N LEU A 479 -17.66 12.93 6.25
CA LEU A 479 -18.99 13.05 6.87
C LEU A 479 -20.12 12.91 5.85
N SER A 480 -19.96 13.45 4.65
CA SER A 480 -20.89 13.25 3.53
C SER A 480 -21.02 11.77 3.14
N ALA A 481 -19.90 11.03 3.13
CA ALA A 481 -19.93 9.62 2.85
C ALA A 481 -20.56 8.81 4.00
N VAL A 482 -20.30 9.17 5.25
CA VAL A 482 -20.95 8.57 6.44
C VAL A 482 -22.46 8.76 6.40
N ALA A 483 -22.95 9.94 6.00
CA ALA A 483 -24.40 10.22 5.86
C ALA A 483 -25.10 9.32 4.84
N GLN A 484 -24.34 8.73 3.88
CA GLN A 484 -24.83 7.79 2.88
C GLN A 484 -24.57 6.32 3.25
N SER A 485 -24.09 6.07 4.45
CA SER A 485 -23.62 4.75 4.90
C SER A 485 -24.57 4.12 5.91
N GLU A 486 -24.53 2.82 6.01
CA GLU A 486 -25.20 2.08 7.06
C GLU A 486 -24.29 1.99 8.29
N GLU A 487 -24.77 2.44 9.45
CA GLU A 487 -24.09 2.22 10.72
C GLU A 487 -24.26 0.76 11.17
N ILE A 488 -23.17 0.09 11.46
CA ILE A 488 -23.16 -1.27 11.97
C ILE A 488 -23.17 -1.21 13.49
N THR A 489 -24.30 -1.57 14.10
CA THR A 489 -24.43 -1.64 15.55
C THR A 489 -23.79 -2.90 16.13
N LEU A 490 -23.40 -2.86 17.41
CA LEU A 490 -22.87 -4.03 18.12
C LEU A 490 -23.87 -5.20 18.10
N GLU A 491 -25.16 -4.91 18.32
CA GLU A 491 -26.23 -5.91 18.28
C GLU A 491 -26.32 -6.60 16.90
N LYS A 492 -26.32 -5.83 15.81
CA LYS A 492 -26.33 -6.38 14.45
C LYS A 492 -25.10 -7.24 14.20
N TRP A 493 -23.93 -6.82 14.68
CA TRP A 493 -22.70 -7.56 14.54
C TRP A 493 -22.71 -8.85 15.38
N GLU A 494 -23.23 -8.84 16.61
CA GLU A 494 -23.33 -10.02 17.48
C GLU A 494 -24.35 -11.04 16.98
N ASN A 495 -25.42 -10.61 16.32
CA ASN A 495 -26.47 -11.50 15.80
C ASN A 495 -26.13 -12.18 14.46
N ARG A 496 -24.87 -12.10 13.97
CA ARG A 496 -24.43 -12.81 12.76
C ARG A 496 -24.57 -14.34 12.94
N PRO A 497 -24.87 -15.10 11.85
CA PRO A 497 -24.93 -16.55 11.88
C PRO A 497 -23.65 -17.20 12.42
N PHE A 498 -23.79 -18.31 13.15
CA PHE A 498 -22.65 -19.05 13.74
C PHE A 498 -21.58 -19.41 12.70
N LEU A 499 -21.96 -19.90 11.51
CA LEU A 499 -21.02 -20.25 10.46
C LEU A 499 -20.22 -19.04 9.94
N THR A 500 -20.84 -17.85 9.92
CA THR A 500 -20.15 -16.60 9.57
C THR A 500 -19.09 -16.27 10.61
N LYS A 501 -19.43 -16.31 11.89
CA LYS A 501 -18.49 -16.08 12.99
C LYS A 501 -17.33 -17.07 12.98
N LEU A 502 -17.63 -18.35 12.75
CA LEU A 502 -16.60 -19.39 12.66
C LEU A 502 -15.66 -19.16 11.46
N SER A 503 -16.20 -18.81 10.29
CA SER A 503 -15.39 -18.51 9.11
C SER A 503 -14.50 -17.28 9.32
N GLU A 504 -15.00 -16.20 9.93
CA GLU A 504 -14.23 -15.00 10.27
C GLU A 504 -13.09 -15.33 11.25
N LEU A 505 -13.35 -16.16 12.28
CA LEU A 505 -12.32 -16.61 13.22
C LEU A 505 -11.21 -17.41 12.54
N LEU A 506 -11.55 -18.36 11.67
CA LEU A 506 -10.56 -19.14 10.91
C LEU A 506 -9.75 -18.26 9.97
N LEU A 507 -10.41 -17.31 9.32
CA LEU A 507 -9.76 -16.36 8.40
C LEU A 507 -8.82 -15.39 9.16
N ALA A 508 -9.15 -14.99 10.38
CA ALA A 508 -8.29 -14.13 11.20
C ALA A 508 -6.92 -14.78 11.49
N VAL A 509 -6.85 -16.11 11.61
CA VAL A 509 -5.60 -16.85 11.83
C VAL A 509 -4.66 -16.74 10.62
N ILE A 510 -5.20 -16.73 9.40
CA ILE A 510 -4.40 -16.69 8.17
C ILE A 510 -4.24 -15.27 7.61
N ALA A 511 -5.00 -14.30 8.09
CA ALA A 511 -4.98 -12.93 7.62
C ALA A 511 -3.58 -12.28 7.56
N PRO A 512 -2.69 -12.48 8.57
CA PRO A 512 -1.33 -11.93 8.52
C PRO A 512 -0.44 -12.55 7.43
N LEU A 513 -0.84 -13.68 6.83
CA LEU A 513 -0.09 -14.38 5.79
C LEU A 513 -0.55 -14.00 4.37
N LEU A 514 -1.69 -13.33 4.25
CA LEU A 514 -2.31 -12.91 2.98
C LEU A 514 -1.92 -11.49 2.62
#